data_426a9ee4329bbc8bdaf3ebea6274a831
#
_entry.id   426a9ee4329bbc8bdaf3ebea6274a831
#
_cell.length_a   1.000
_cell.length_b   1.000
_cell.length_c   1.000
_cell.angle_alpha   90.00
_cell.angle_beta   90.00
_cell.angle_gamma   90.00
#
_symmetry.space_group_name_H-M   'P 1'
#
loop_
_entity.id
_entity.type
_entity.pdbx_description
1 polymer ?
#
loop_
_entity_poly.entity_id
_entity_poly.type
_entity_poly.pdbx_seq_one_letter_code
_entity_poly.pdbx_strand_id
1 'polypeptide(L)'
;RFGFTAGGVFPAFGMAEVAIAGAFPVRGRGLVTDTVDRQVLETQRVAKPIEIEEPDDFALRARRLPLLGKAVPGLEMKVVDPHTHEMVPERHVGELLLRGTSVTPGYYKRPDATAALFDDGWLCTGDLAYLLDGELVMCGRIKDVIIVGGRNVFPEDIERAVGPLD
;
A
#
# COMPACT_ATOMS: atom_id res chain seq x y z
N ARG A 1 18.69 1.46 25.68
CA ARG A 1 18.46 2.81 26.14
C ARG A 1 17.04 3.01 26.67
N PHE A 2 15.99 2.73 25.92
CA PHE A 2 14.60 2.85 26.41
C PHE A 2 13.86 1.50 26.45
N GLY A 3 14.56 0.37 26.40
CA GLY A 3 13.96 -0.97 26.46
C GLY A 3 13.08 -1.33 25.27
N PHE A 4 13.16 -0.57 24.15
CA PHE A 4 12.39 -0.84 22.95
C PHE A 4 12.89 -2.13 22.27
N THR A 5 11.98 -3.05 22.00
CA THR A 5 12.28 -4.31 21.30
C THR A 5 11.79 -4.25 19.87
N ALA A 6 12.47 -4.94 18.95
CA ALA A 6 12.06 -5.00 17.55
C ALA A 6 10.62 -5.50 17.37
N GLY A 7 10.15 -6.43 18.21
CA GLY A 7 8.77 -6.93 18.21
C GLY A 7 7.72 -5.88 18.64
N GLY A 8 8.15 -4.73 19.19
CA GLY A 8 7.26 -3.62 19.52
C GLY A 8 6.85 -2.75 18.30
N VAL A 9 7.52 -2.92 17.13
CA VAL A 9 7.11 -2.24 15.90
C VAL A 9 5.90 -2.95 15.34
N PHE A 10 4.82 -2.22 15.12
CA PHE A 10 3.54 -2.75 14.66
C PHE A 10 2.98 -1.87 13.54
N PRO A 11 3.50 -2.00 12.29
CA PRO A 11 2.99 -1.24 11.16
C PRO A 11 1.59 -1.73 10.80
N ALA A 12 0.67 -0.80 10.56
CA ALA A 12 -0.72 -1.12 10.29
C ALA A 12 -1.27 -0.23 9.17
N PHE A 13 -2.30 -0.70 8.49
CA PHE A 13 -3.09 0.10 7.57
C PHE A 13 -4.45 0.43 8.19
N GLY A 14 -4.88 1.68 7.98
CA GLY A 14 -6.21 2.10 8.37
C GLY A 14 -6.60 3.43 7.77
N MET A 15 -7.92 3.65 7.66
CA MET A 15 -8.51 4.87 7.16
C MET A 15 -9.84 5.15 7.87
N ALA A 16 -10.31 6.39 7.83
CA ALA A 16 -11.55 6.78 8.51
C ALA A 16 -12.77 5.99 8.03
N GLU A 17 -12.81 5.70 6.73
CA GLU A 17 -13.91 5.00 6.06
C GLU A 17 -14.10 3.55 6.51
N VAL A 18 -13.13 2.96 7.22
CA VAL A 18 -13.21 1.61 7.82
C VAL A 18 -13.07 1.63 9.33
N ALA A 19 -13.45 2.74 9.98
CA ALA A 19 -13.33 2.94 11.42
C ALA A 19 -11.89 2.72 11.92
N ILE A 20 -10.90 3.22 11.16
CA ILE A 20 -9.46 3.19 11.40
C ILE A 20 -8.82 1.82 11.11
N ALA A 21 -9.43 0.71 11.51
CA ALA A 21 -8.81 -0.61 11.47
C ALA A 21 -8.98 -1.29 10.09
N GLY A 22 -7.96 -1.31 9.26
CA GLY A 22 -7.96 -1.98 7.95
C GLY A 22 -7.19 -3.31 7.95
N ALA A 23 -5.88 -3.27 8.19
CA ALA A 23 -5.04 -4.46 8.22
C ALA A 23 -3.99 -4.38 9.32
N PHE A 24 -3.70 -5.53 9.93
CA PHE A 24 -2.71 -5.65 11.00
C PHE A 24 -1.82 -6.88 10.82
N PRO A 25 -0.50 -6.76 11.08
CA PRO A 25 0.39 -7.91 11.15
C PRO A 25 0.15 -8.71 12.44
N VAL A 26 0.77 -9.89 12.51
CA VAL A 26 0.77 -10.69 13.73
C VAL A 26 1.51 -9.93 14.83
N ARG A 27 0.86 -9.79 16.00
CA ARG A 27 1.44 -9.09 17.16
C ARG A 27 2.76 -9.72 17.59
N GLY A 28 3.76 -8.87 17.85
CA GLY A 28 5.08 -9.30 18.28
C GLY A 28 6.03 -9.73 17.15
N ARG A 29 5.57 -9.77 15.91
CA ARG A 29 6.41 -10.09 14.74
C ARG A 29 7.48 -9.02 14.49
N GLY A 30 7.20 -7.77 14.83
CA GLY A 30 8.04 -6.65 14.49
C GLY A 30 7.85 -6.18 13.03
N LEU A 31 8.74 -5.30 12.58
CA LEU A 31 8.72 -4.80 11.21
C LEU A 31 9.27 -5.86 10.24
N VAL A 32 8.42 -6.32 9.35
CA VAL A 32 8.79 -7.15 8.20
C VAL A 32 8.61 -6.33 6.94
N THR A 33 9.55 -6.39 6.03
CA THR A 33 9.53 -5.62 4.78
C THR A 33 9.76 -6.53 3.58
N ASP A 34 9.13 -6.18 2.46
CA ASP A 34 9.44 -6.72 1.14
C ASP A 34 10.44 -5.78 0.44
N THR A 35 11.50 -6.34 -0.12
CA THR A 35 12.50 -5.60 -0.89
C THR A 35 12.32 -5.91 -2.36
N VAL A 36 11.94 -4.88 -3.14
CA VAL A 36 11.55 -5.03 -4.53
C VAL A 36 12.39 -4.17 -5.46
N ASP A 37 12.53 -4.62 -6.71
CA ASP A 37 13.18 -3.88 -7.77
C ASP A 37 12.40 -2.59 -8.06
N ARG A 38 13.05 -1.46 -7.82
CA ARG A 38 12.46 -0.14 -7.97
C ARG A 38 12.03 0.15 -9.41
N GLN A 39 12.88 -0.18 -10.38
CA GLN A 39 12.60 0.09 -11.79
C GLN A 39 11.41 -0.74 -12.29
N VAL A 40 11.35 -2.01 -11.92
CA VAL A 40 10.23 -2.89 -12.30
C VAL A 40 8.93 -2.43 -11.66
N LEU A 41 8.97 -2.03 -10.38
CA LEU A 41 7.81 -1.49 -9.68
C LEU A 41 7.27 -0.22 -10.38
N GLU A 42 8.15 0.71 -10.74
CA GLU A 42 7.78 1.98 -11.37
C GLU A 42 7.27 1.82 -12.81
N THR A 43 7.86 0.92 -13.61
CA THR A 43 7.57 0.81 -15.05
C THR A 43 6.55 -0.26 -15.39
N GLN A 44 6.51 -1.35 -14.62
CA GLN A 44 5.66 -2.52 -14.92
C GLN A 44 4.56 -2.72 -13.87
N ARG A 45 4.57 -1.96 -12.77
CA ARG A 45 3.67 -2.15 -11.61
C ARG A 45 3.76 -3.55 -11.01
N VAL A 46 4.94 -4.15 -11.00
CA VAL A 46 5.19 -5.47 -10.43
C VAL A 46 6.22 -5.35 -9.31
N ALA A 47 5.86 -5.85 -8.13
CA ALA A 47 6.72 -5.93 -6.95
C ALA A 47 7.67 -7.14 -7.08
N LYS A 48 8.63 -7.05 -8.01
CA LYS A 48 9.61 -8.10 -8.24
C LYS A 48 10.64 -8.10 -7.11
N PRO A 49 10.83 -9.22 -6.39
CA PRO A 49 11.86 -9.30 -5.35
C PRO A 49 13.25 -9.04 -5.92
N ILE A 50 14.08 -8.37 -5.16
CA ILE A 50 15.50 -8.14 -5.48
C ILE A 50 16.37 -8.32 -4.24
N GLU A 51 17.50 -8.98 -4.41
CA GLU A 51 18.57 -9.03 -3.42
C GLU A 51 19.63 -7.98 -3.79
N ILE A 52 20.06 -7.20 -2.82
CA ILE A 52 21.09 -6.17 -2.97
C ILE A 52 22.26 -6.53 -2.07
N GLU A 53 23.39 -6.80 -2.68
CA GLU A 53 24.62 -7.15 -1.98
C GLU A 53 25.36 -5.91 -1.46
N GLU A 54 25.37 -4.82 -2.26
CA GLU A 54 26.05 -3.58 -1.92
C GLU A 54 25.09 -2.53 -1.34
N PRO A 55 25.34 -2.01 -0.12
CA PRO A 55 24.45 -1.03 0.53
C PRO A 55 24.25 0.26 -0.28
N ASP A 56 25.26 0.73 -0.99
CA ASP A 56 25.22 1.97 -1.76
C ASP A 56 24.27 1.90 -2.96
N ASP A 57 24.07 0.71 -3.53
CA ASP A 57 23.13 0.48 -4.63
C ASP A 57 21.65 0.43 -4.18
N PHE A 58 21.42 0.26 -2.88
CA PHE A 58 20.07 0.04 -2.36
C PHE A 58 19.12 1.17 -2.72
N ALA A 59 19.52 2.43 -2.47
CA ALA A 59 18.68 3.60 -2.70
C ALA A 59 18.31 3.79 -4.18
N LEU A 60 19.17 3.35 -5.09
CA LEU A 60 18.99 3.49 -6.53
C LEU A 60 18.16 2.35 -7.13
N ARG A 61 18.35 1.13 -6.64
CA ARG A 61 17.84 -0.10 -7.28
C ARG A 61 16.69 -0.77 -6.56
N ALA A 62 16.54 -0.54 -5.27
CA ALA A 62 15.53 -1.21 -4.46
C ALA A 62 14.57 -0.24 -3.77
N ARG A 63 13.36 -0.74 -3.50
CA ARG A 63 12.40 -0.14 -2.59
C ARG A 63 12.05 -1.14 -1.49
N ARG A 64 12.10 -0.70 -0.25
CA ARG A 64 11.73 -1.52 0.91
C ARG A 64 10.38 -1.07 1.43
N LEU A 65 9.38 -1.94 1.36
CA LEU A 65 7.99 -1.68 1.70
C LEU A 65 7.56 -2.54 2.89
N PRO A 66 6.90 -1.97 3.91
CA PRO A 66 6.45 -2.74 5.06
C PRO A 66 5.26 -3.64 4.70
N LEU A 67 5.24 -4.86 5.25
CA LEU A 67 4.07 -5.72 5.29
C LEU A 67 3.16 -5.27 6.43
N LEU A 68 1.94 -4.87 6.08
CA LEU A 68 0.96 -4.30 7.01
C LEU A 68 -0.02 -5.34 7.57
N GLY A 69 0.20 -6.62 7.21
CA GLY A 69 -0.62 -7.73 7.67
C GLY A 69 -1.88 -7.96 6.85
N LYS A 70 -2.77 -8.79 7.40
CA LYS A 70 -4.03 -9.20 6.76
C LYS A 70 -5.19 -8.32 7.19
N ALA A 71 -6.26 -8.30 6.39
CA ALA A 71 -7.49 -7.61 6.75
C ALA A 71 -8.00 -8.06 8.13
N VAL A 72 -8.54 -7.11 8.90
CA VAL A 72 -9.18 -7.44 10.18
C VAL A 72 -10.40 -8.32 9.99
N PRO A 73 -10.81 -9.11 10.99
CA PRO A 73 -12.02 -9.91 10.90
C PRO A 73 -13.25 -9.07 10.53
N GLY A 74 -14.01 -9.54 9.53
CA GLY A 74 -15.19 -8.84 9.02
C GLY A 74 -14.90 -7.77 7.95
N LEU A 75 -13.64 -7.59 7.56
CA LEU A 75 -13.22 -6.79 6.42
C LEU A 75 -12.57 -7.69 5.36
N GLU A 76 -12.96 -7.52 4.12
CA GLU A 76 -12.35 -8.13 2.94
C GLU A 76 -11.53 -7.09 2.20
N MET A 77 -10.44 -7.51 1.58
CA MET A 77 -9.63 -6.66 0.70
C MET A 77 -9.29 -7.38 -0.60
N LYS A 78 -9.26 -6.63 -1.68
CA LYS A 78 -8.74 -7.06 -2.98
C LYS A 78 -7.95 -5.93 -3.63
N VAL A 79 -7.10 -6.30 -4.58
CA VAL A 79 -6.37 -5.34 -5.41
C VAL A 79 -6.82 -5.52 -6.85
N VAL A 80 -7.18 -4.42 -7.51
CA VAL A 80 -7.68 -4.42 -8.88
C VAL A 80 -6.87 -3.46 -9.76
N ASP A 81 -6.85 -3.70 -11.06
CA ASP A 81 -6.37 -2.71 -12.00
C ASP A 81 -7.30 -1.48 -11.99
N PRO A 82 -6.78 -0.25 -11.79
CA PRO A 82 -7.62 0.93 -11.65
C PRO A 82 -8.37 1.35 -12.93
N HIS A 83 -8.06 0.73 -14.09
CA HIS A 83 -8.73 1.03 -15.36
C HIS A 83 -9.73 -0.05 -15.79
N THR A 84 -9.38 -1.33 -15.56
CA THR A 84 -10.24 -2.45 -15.96
C THR A 84 -11.13 -2.95 -14.83
N HIS A 85 -10.81 -2.60 -13.58
CA HIS A 85 -11.45 -3.10 -12.34
C HIS A 85 -11.34 -4.62 -12.16
N GLU A 86 -10.50 -5.28 -12.96
CA GLU A 86 -10.21 -6.71 -12.81
C GLU A 86 -9.19 -6.96 -11.69
N MET A 87 -9.35 -8.07 -10.97
CA MET A 87 -8.40 -8.46 -9.94
C MET A 87 -7.01 -8.70 -10.54
N VAL A 88 -5.99 -8.15 -9.91
CA VAL A 88 -4.60 -8.40 -10.28
C VAL A 88 -4.00 -9.54 -9.46
N PRO A 89 -3.03 -10.29 -10.01
CA PRO A 89 -2.30 -11.31 -9.27
C PRO A 89 -1.52 -10.71 -8.09
N GLU A 90 -1.13 -11.56 -7.14
CA GLU A 90 -0.19 -11.13 -6.07
C GLU A 90 1.06 -10.49 -6.66
N ARG A 91 1.65 -9.55 -5.94
CA ARG A 91 2.79 -8.74 -6.35
C ARG A 91 2.54 -7.80 -7.53
N HIS A 92 1.32 -7.70 -8.04
CA HIS A 92 0.94 -6.67 -9.02
C HIS A 92 0.28 -5.50 -8.31
N VAL A 93 0.77 -4.29 -8.61
CA VAL A 93 0.27 -3.06 -8.00
C VAL A 93 -1.01 -2.62 -8.70
N GLY A 94 -2.06 -2.44 -7.92
CA GLY A 94 -3.35 -1.92 -8.34
C GLY A 94 -4.01 -1.10 -7.23
N GLU A 95 -5.26 -0.73 -7.42
CA GLU A 95 -6.05 -0.05 -6.41
C GLU A 95 -6.53 -1.03 -5.34
N LEU A 96 -6.34 -0.65 -4.08
CA LEU A 96 -6.90 -1.37 -2.94
C LEU A 96 -8.40 -1.10 -2.83
N LEU A 97 -9.21 -2.15 -2.83
CA LEU A 97 -10.63 -2.10 -2.57
C LEU A 97 -10.97 -2.85 -1.29
N LEU A 98 -11.91 -2.30 -0.52
CA LEU A 98 -12.32 -2.85 0.77
C LEU A 98 -13.83 -3.10 0.81
N ARG A 99 -14.25 -4.17 1.51
CA ARG A 99 -15.66 -4.48 1.76
C ARG A 99 -15.82 -5.12 3.13
N GLY A 100 -16.84 -4.72 3.88
CA GLY A 100 -17.08 -5.34 5.18
C GLY A 100 -17.96 -4.50 6.10
N THR A 101 -18.14 -5.02 7.31
CA THR A 101 -19.08 -4.45 8.29
C THR A 101 -18.62 -3.13 8.90
N SER A 102 -17.32 -2.82 8.84
CA SER A 102 -16.73 -1.56 9.33
C SER A 102 -16.68 -0.46 8.27
N VAL A 103 -17.04 -0.77 7.01
CA VAL A 103 -17.03 0.21 5.93
C VAL A 103 -18.16 1.21 6.12
N THR A 104 -17.85 2.51 6.00
CA THR A 104 -18.84 3.59 6.08
C THR A 104 -19.94 3.40 5.03
N PRO A 105 -21.21 3.75 5.34
CA PRO A 105 -22.27 3.78 4.34
C PRO A 105 -22.14 4.96 3.37
N GLY A 106 -21.25 5.92 3.64
CA GLY A 106 -20.98 7.07 2.79
C GLY A 106 -20.76 8.37 3.58
N TYR A 107 -20.61 9.47 2.84
CA TYR A 107 -20.39 10.80 3.41
C TYR A 107 -21.70 11.51 3.72
N TYR A 108 -21.78 12.09 4.92
CA TYR A 108 -22.98 12.78 5.39
C TYR A 108 -23.39 13.93 4.44
N LYS A 109 -24.66 13.88 3.96
CA LYS A 109 -25.24 14.85 3.01
C LYS A 109 -24.44 15.05 1.72
N ARG A 110 -23.64 14.06 1.29
CA ARG A 110 -22.84 14.11 0.07
C ARG A 110 -23.09 12.86 -0.79
N PRO A 111 -24.28 12.75 -1.43
CA PRO A 111 -24.63 11.57 -2.24
C PRO A 111 -23.73 11.42 -3.47
N ASP A 112 -23.29 12.53 -4.07
CA ASP A 112 -22.33 12.57 -5.17
C ASP A 112 -20.98 11.94 -4.80
N ALA A 113 -20.40 12.39 -3.70
CA ALA A 113 -19.14 11.86 -3.18
C ALA A 113 -19.28 10.41 -2.69
N THR A 114 -20.45 10.06 -2.13
CA THR A 114 -20.74 8.69 -1.71
C THR A 114 -20.83 7.74 -2.91
N ALA A 115 -21.50 8.16 -3.99
CA ALA A 115 -21.59 7.34 -5.21
C ALA A 115 -20.21 7.09 -5.85
N ALA A 116 -19.33 8.10 -5.81
CA ALA A 116 -17.96 7.98 -6.31
C ALA A 116 -17.02 7.14 -5.41
N LEU A 117 -17.45 6.85 -4.18
CA LEU A 117 -16.66 6.10 -3.21
C LEU A 117 -16.72 4.58 -3.43
N PHE A 118 -17.75 4.09 -4.13
CA PHE A 118 -18.02 2.65 -4.24
C PHE A 118 -18.07 2.19 -5.71
N ASP A 119 -17.54 1.00 -5.92
CA ASP A 119 -17.67 0.23 -7.15
C ASP A 119 -18.16 -1.19 -6.80
N ASP A 120 -19.36 -1.56 -7.30
CA ASP A 120 -20.02 -2.85 -7.05
C ASP A 120 -19.98 -3.29 -5.57
N GLY A 121 -20.26 -2.34 -4.66
CA GLY A 121 -20.28 -2.56 -3.21
C GLY A 121 -18.90 -2.65 -2.54
N TRP A 122 -17.83 -2.38 -3.28
CA TRP A 122 -16.49 -2.24 -2.75
C TRP A 122 -16.13 -0.76 -2.59
N LEU A 123 -15.57 -0.42 -1.45
CA LEU A 123 -14.98 0.89 -1.18
C LEU A 123 -13.70 1.04 -2.01
N CYS A 124 -13.65 2.04 -2.89
CA CYS A 124 -12.45 2.45 -3.64
C CYS A 124 -11.62 3.36 -2.76
N THR A 125 -10.42 2.90 -2.36
CA THR A 125 -9.60 3.67 -1.41
C THR A 125 -8.80 4.79 -2.09
N GLY A 126 -8.55 4.67 -3.38
CA GLY A 126 -7.61 5.51 -4.13
C GLY A 126 -6.15 5.24 -3.77
N ASP A 127 -5.89 4.21 -2.97
CA ASP A 127 -4.55 3.81 -2.57
C ASP A 127 -4.02 2.70 -3.48
N LEU A 128 -2.74 2.79 -3.86
CA LEU A 128 -2.03 1.76 -4.62
C LEU A 128 -1.36 0.77 -3.68
N ALA A 129 -1.61 -0.50 -3.91
CA ALA A 129 -1.11 -1.59 -3.09
C ALA A 129 -0.88 -2.87 -3.91
N TYR A 130 -0.25 -3.86 -3.31
CA TYR A 130 -0.26 -5.25 -3.76
C TYR A 130 -0.44 -6.18 -2.57
N LEU A 131 -0.77 -7.43 -2.84
CA LEU A 131 -0.80 -8.50 -1.84
C LEU A 131 0.43 -9.38 -1.96
N LEU A 132 0.94 -9.82 -0.81
CA LEU A 132 2.01 -10.81 -0.69
C LEU A 132 1.62 -11.83 0.39
N ASP A 133 1.35 -13.06 0.00
CA ASP A 133 0.82 -14.12 0.90
C ASP A 133 -0.45 -13.67 1.65
N GLY A 134 -1.28 -12.88 0.97
CA GLY A 134 -2.50 -12.27 1.50
C GLY A 134 -2.26 -11.13 2.50
N GLU A 135 -1.02 -10.66 2.68
CA GLU A 135 -0.70 -9.46 3.46
C GLU A 135 -0.65 -8.22 2.58
N LEU A 136 -1.14 -7.11 3.12
CA LEU A 136 -1.17 -5.83 2.43
C LEU A 136 0.21 -5.16 2.41
N VAL A 137 0.60 -4.65 1.25
CA VAL A 137 1.77 -3.79 1.06
C VAL A 137 1.35 -2.54 0.30
N MET A 138 1.51 -1.38 0.93
CA MET A 138 1.15 -0.09 0.34
C MET A 138 2.28 0.47 -0.52
N CYS A 139 1.92 1.02 -1.68
CA CYS A 139 2.87 1.63 -2.62
C CYS A 139 2.75 3.15 -2.71
N GLY A 140 1.57 3.71 -2.46
CA GLY A 140 1.29 5.15 -2.56
C GLY A 140 -0.19 5.40 -2.84
N ARG A 141 -0.51 6.56 -3.44
CA ARG A 141 -1.88 6.94 -3.83
C ARG A 141 -1.97 7.18 -5.32
N ILE A 142 -3.11 6.82 -5.92
CA ILE A 142 -3.34 6.98 -7.37
C ILE A 142 -3.15 8.45 -7.78
N LYS A 143 -3.75 9.39 -7.04
CA LYS A 143 -3.70 10.83 -7.34
C LYS A 143 -2.37 11.50 -7.06
N ASP A 144 -1.50 10.88 -6.27
CA ASP A 144 -0.23 11.44 -5.85
C ASP A 144 0.94 10.91 -6.70
N VAL A 145 0.70 9.86 -7.52
CA VAL A 145 1.72 9.34 -8.44
C VAL A 145 2.01 10.34 -9.55
N ILE A 146 3.28 10.68 -9.70
CA ILE A 146 3.77 11.56 -10.77
C ILE A 146 4.24 10.69 -11.94
N ILE A 147 3.71 10.93 -13.14
CA ILE A 147 4.10 10.18 -14.33
C ILE A 147 5.14 10.98 -15.12
N VAL A 148 6.36 10.46 -15.19
CA VAL A 148 7.46 11.08 -15.94
C VAL A 148 8.04 10.09 -16.93
N GLY A 149 7.92 10.37 -18.22
CA GLY A 149 8.47 9.50 -19.27
C GLY A 149 7.94 8.06 -19.22
N GLY A 150 6.66 7.85 -18.82
CA GLY A 150 6.05 6.53 -18.69
C GLY A 150 6.41 5.78 -17.40
N ARG A 151 7.12 6.41 -16.46
CA ARG A 151 7.45 5.85 -15.13
C ARG A 151 6.55 6.44 -14.06
N ASN A 152 6.11 5.60 -13.13
CA ASN A 152 5.39 6.03 -11.94
C ASN A 152 6.40 6.42 -10.86
N VAL A 153 6.48 7.72 -10.56
CA VAL A 153 7.31 8.27 -9.48
C VAL A 153 6.41 8.49 -8.27
N PHE A 154 6.76 7.89 -7.16
CA PHE A 154 6.00 8.04 -5.92
C PHE A 154 6.58 9.20 -5.10
N PRO A 155 5.72 10.08 -4.52
CA PRO A 155 6.17 11.24 -3.75
C PRO A 155 7.18 10.91 -2.66
N GLU A 156 7.01 9.78 -1.98
CA GLU A 156 7.88 9.32 -0.90
C GLU A 156 9.33 9.09 -1.37
N ASP A 157 9.51 8.77 -2.64
CA ASP A 157 10.86 8.60 -3.21
C ASP A 157 11.55 9.95 -3.41
N ILE A 158 10.78 10.98 -3.75
CA ILE A 158 11.28 12.37 -3.85
C ILE A 158 11.60 12.91 -2.45
N GLU A 159 10.69 12.74 -1.49
CA GLU A 159 10.88 13.17 -0.11
C GLU A 159 12.12 12.53 0.51
N ARG A 160 12.33 11.24 0.26
CA ARG A 160 13.52 10.52 0.72
C ARG A 160 14.81 11.05 0.08
N ALA A 161 14.76 11.45 -1.19
CA ALA A 161 15.92 11.97 -1.90
C ALA A 161 16.33 13.36 -1.42
N VAL A 162 15.36 14.20 -1.00
CA VAL A 162 15.62 15.57 -0.53
C VAL A 162 15.78 15.68 0.99
N GLY A 163 15.27 14.74 1.76
CA GLY A 163 15.35 14.75 3.22
C GLY A 163 16.76 14.82 3.83
N PRO A 164 17.82 14.30 3.19
CA PRO A 164 19.21 14.44 3.66
C PRO A 164 19.90 15.76 3.28
N LEU A 165 19.18 16.71 2.66
CA LEU A 165 19.74 17.99 2.19
C LEU A 165 19.68 19.10 3.25
N ASP A 166 19.93 18.80 4.52
CA ASP A 166 20.06 19.77 5.61
C ASP A 166 21.47 20.40 5.66
#